data_92eaa8b1440c962eb8ac8dc1167b6941
#
_entry.id   92eaa8b1440c962eb8ac8dc1167b6941
#
_cell.length_a   1.000
_cell.length_b   1.000
_cell.length_c   1.000
_cell.angle_alpha   90.00
_cell.angle_beta   90.00
_cell.angle_gamma   90.00
#
_symmetry.space_group_name_H-M   'P 1'
#
loop_
_entity.id
_entity.type
_entity.pdbx_description
1 polymer ?
#
loop_
_entity_poly.entity_id
_entity_poly.type
_entity_poly.pdbx_seq_one_letter_code
_entity_poly.pdbx_strand_id
1 'polypeptide(L)'
;MEMTGWRTYRRPDDKSGGHGVGWSPIIPYSFKVPDGWDEVPVSIADLGGTEIDLRFANPKEGRLFVIVAPVRRFADDLDDATIEKIGNPEKVITAFGPEVIGENVEGKVLSTATAERSGRTYYQFELEPPHVFITATAAGNRLYLFSVTANGLQWKRHYKDLKQIAESFRVV
;
A
#
# COMPACT_ATOMS: atom_id res chain seq x y z
N MET A 1 18.41 -8.00 -8.56
CA MET A 1 19.06 -7.02 -9.43
C MET A 1 18.08 -5.91 -9.76
N GLU A 2 18.49 -4.67 -9.58
CA GLU A 2 17.65 -3.54 -9.95
C GLU A 2 17.66 -3.33 -11.46
N MET A 3 16.51 -2.91 -11.99
CA MET A 3 16.41 -2.53 -13.39
C MET A 3 17.08 -1.18 -13.61
N THR A 4 17.66 -0.98 -14.80
CA THR A 4 18.22 0.32 -15.16
C THR A 4 17.16 1.39 -15.08
N GLY A 5 17.46 2.50 -14.40
CA GLY A 5 16.50 3.59 -14.21
C GLY A 5 15.50 3.37 -13.09
N TRP A 6 15.63 2.30 -12.35
CA TRP A 6 14.78 1.98 -11.19
C TRP A 6 15.64 1.72 -9.97
N ARG A 7 15.09 2.01 -8.79
CA ARG A 7 15.75 1.70 -7.52
C ARG A 7 14.77 1.03 -6.57
N THR A 8 15.31 0.30 -5.59
CA THR A 8 14.53 -0.36 -4.57
C THR A 8 14.60 0.43 -3.27
N TYR A 9 13.44 0.74 -2.70
CA TYR A 9 13.35 1.25 -1.35
C TYR A 9 13.03 0.11 -0.41
N ARG A 10 13.73 0.04 0.73
CA ARG A 10 13.40 -0.89 1.80
C ARG A 10 13.23 -0.10 3.08
N ARG A 11 12.13 -0.33 3.78
CA ARG A 11 11.87 0.34 5.06
C ARG A 11 12.98 -0.02 6.04
N PRO A 12 13.65 0.97 6.67
CA PRO A 12 14.69 0.67 7.65
C PRO A 12 14.14 -0.11 8.85
N ASP A 13 14.90 -1.08 9.33
CA ASP A 13 14.49 -1.89 10.47
C ASP A 13 14.34 -1.06 11.76
N ASP A 14 15.11 0.01 11.88
CA ASP A 14 15.11 0.89 13.03
C ASP A 14 14.12 2.05 12.94
N LYS A 15 13.37 2.15 11.82
CA LYS A 15 12.35 3.18 11.71
C LYS A 15 11.24 2.90 12.71
N SER A 16 10.95 3.89 13.56
CA SER A 16 9.88 3.74 14.53
C SER A 16 8.54 3.62 13.80
N GLY A 17 7.67 2.79 14.34
CA GLY A 17 6.35 2.60 13.76
C GLY A 17 5.47 1.89 14.77
N GLY A 18 4.19 2.10 14.62
CA GLY A 18 3.22 1.63 15.58
C GLY A 18 3.00 2.68 16.64
N HIS A 19 1.83 2.66 17.23
CA HIS A 19 1.42 3.64 18.21
C HIS A 19 0.97 2.92 19.45
N GLY A 20 1.50 3.33 20.59
CA GLY A 20 1.11 2.81 21.87
C GLY A 20 2.00 1.69 22.37
N VAL A 21 1.76 1.32 23.62
CA VAL A 21 2.52 0.30 24.34
C VAL A 21 2.07 -1.09 23.91
N GLY A 22 3.02 -1.98 23.74
CA GLY A 22 2.72 -3.38 23.44
C GLY A 22 2.54 -3.71 21.97
N TRP A 23 2.80 -2.77 21.07
CA TRP A 23 2.71 -3.02 19.65
C TRP A 23 3.95 -3.76 19.15
N SER A 24 3.71 -4.74 18.28
CA SER A 24 4.81 -5.41 17.60
C SER A 24 5.47 -4.45 16.62
N PRO A 25 6.78 -4.56 16.40
CA PRO A 25 7.45 -3.77 15.38
C PRO A 25 6.83 -4.01 14.02
N ILE A 26 6.86 -2.98 13.17
CA ILE A 26 6.40 -3.11 11.79
C ILE A 26 7.39 -3.98 11.04
N ILE A 27 6.90 -5.02 10.38
CA ILE A 27 7.74 -5.85 9.53
C ILE A 27 8.12 -5.01 8.31
N PRO A 28 9.42 -4.90 7.99
CA PRO A 28 9.86 -4.08 6.87
C PRO A 28 9.26 -4.52 5.54
N TYR A 29 9.01 -3.55 4.70
CA TYR A 29 8.54 -3.78 3.35
C TYR A 29 9.49 -3.12 2.36
N SER A 30 9.36 -3.49 1.09
CA SER A 30 10.13 -2.90 0.01
C SER A 30 9.25 -2.68 -1.21
N PHE A 31 9.67 -1.79 -2.07
CA PHE A 31 9.04 -1.56 -3.36
C PHE A 31 10.07 -0.94 -4.31
N LYS A 32 9.74 -0.92 -5.59
CA LYS A 32 10.62 -0.35 -6.61
C LYS A 32 9.96 0.86 -7.23
N VAL A 33 10.77 1.89 -7.48
CA VAL A 33 10.32 3.13 -8.13
C VAL A 33 11.33 3.55 -9.18
N PRO A 34 10.87 4.24 -10.25
CA PRO A 34 11.81 4.85 -11.19
C PRO A 34 12.67 5.91 -10.52
N ASP A 35 13.83 6.17 -11.08
CA ASP A 35 14.65 7.28 -10.64
C ASP A 35 13.84 8.58 -10.72
N GLY A 36 14.04 9.47 -9.76
CA GLY A 36 13.26 10.72 -9.70
C GLY A 36 12.08 10.66 -8.74
N TRP A 37 11.75 9.49 -8.23
CA TRP A 37 10.76 9.37 -7.15
C TRP A 37 11.47 9.48 -5.81
N ASP A 38 11.06 10.41 -4.98
CA ASP A 38 11.70 10.69 -3.71
C ASP A 38 10.74 10.61 -2.55
N GLU A 39 11.28 10.29 -1.38
CA GLU A 39 10.51 10.26 -0.15
C GLU A 39 10.02 11.67 0.20
N VAL A 40 8.75 11.77 0.57
CA VAL A 40 8.11 13.02 0.98
C VAL A 40 7.73 12.89 2.45
N PRO A 41 7.94 13.94 3.27
CA PRO A 41 7.56 13.86 4.67
C PRO A 41 6.07 13.58 4.86
N VAL A 42 5.75 12.74 5.85
CA VAL A 42 4.37 12.51 6.27
C VAL A 42 3.98 13.69 7.17
N SER A 43 2.91 14.39 6.82
CA SER A 43 2.52 15.59 7.54
C SER A 43 1.92 15.25 8.91
N ILE A 44 1.86 16.26 9.80
CA ILE A 44 1.21 16.10 11.11
C ILE A 44 -0.26 15.77 10.94
N ALA A 45 -0.92 16.34 9.93
CA ALA A 45 -2.31 16.04 9.63
C ALA A 45 -2.49 14.58 9.23
N ASP A 46 -1.54 14.02 8.48
CA ASP A 46 -1.56 12.60 8.14
C ASP A 46 -1.38 11.73 9.39
N LEU A 47 -0.48 12.14 10.28
CA LEU A 47 -0.24 11.39 11.52
C LEU A 47 -1.41 11.44 12.49
N GLY A 48 -2.19 12.50 12.46
CA GLY A 48 -3.26 12.73 13.41
C GLY A 48 -4.50 11.85 13.23
N GLY A 49 -4.73 11.32 12.04
CA GLY A 49 -5.94 10.54 11.77
C GLY A 49 -5.71 9.34 10.88
N THR A 50 -4.49 9.11 10.44
CA THR A 50 -4.18 8.02 9.53
C THR A 50 -2.99 7.23 10.02
N GLU A 51 -2.83 6.05 9.45
CA GLU A 51 -1.70 5.17 9.76
C GLU A 51 -0.72 5.15 8.60
N ILE A 52 -0.56 6.29 7.93
CA ILE A 52 0.39 6.43 6.83
C ILE A 52 1.81 6.36 7.39
N ASP A 53 2.56 5.37 6.91
CA ASP A 53 3.92 5.12 7.33
C ASP A 53 4.94 5.83 6.45
N LEU A 54 4.61 6.04 5.18
CA LEU A 54 5.57 6.52 4.19
C LEU A 54 4.85 7.16 3.01
N ARG A 55 5.47 8.19 2.43
CA ARG A 55 5.04 8.79 1.16
C ARG A 55 6.23 8.94 0.23
N PHE A 56 6.00 8.67 -1.06
CA PHE A 56 6.93 8.97 -2.15
C PHE A 56 6.20 9.71 -3.25
N ALA A 57 6.90 10.54 -3.99
CA ALA A 57 6.30 11.24 -5.12
C ALA A 57 7.33 11.59 -6.18
N ASN A 58 6.83 11.69 -7.40
CA ASN A 58 7.49 12.39 -8.50
C ASN A 58 6.46 13.38 -9.05
N PRO A 59 6.73 14.69 -8.99
CA PRO A 59 5.72 15.69 -9.40
C PRO A 59 5.23 15.54 -10.83
N LYS A 60 6.01 14.89 -11.70
CA LYS A 60 5.67 14.72 -13.11
C LYS A 60 4.96 13.39 -13.40
N GLU A 61 5.06 12.40 -12.50
CA GLU A 61 4.60 11.06 -12.81
C GLU A 61 3.50 10.55 -11.88
N GLY A 62 3.54 10.90 -10.61
CA GLY A 62 2.53 10.44 -9.66
C GLY A 62 3.04 10.43 -8.22
N ARG A 63 2.32 9.68 -7.37
CA ARG A 63 2.64 9.59 -5.95
C ARG A 63 2.18 8.26 -5.38
N LEU A 64 2.75 7.90 -4.23
CA LEU A 64 2.37 6.69 -3.52
C LEU A 64 2.40 6.93 -2.02
N PHE A 65 1.71 6.07 -1.30
CA PHE A 65 1.84 6.02 0.14
C PHE A 65 1.62 4.59 0.65
N VAL A 66 2.11 4.33 1.86
CA VAL A 66 1.93 3.05 2.53
C VAL A 66 1.16 3.30 3.83
N ILE A 67 0.07 2.57 4.01
CA ILE A 67 -0.65 2.53 5.28
C ILE A 67 -0.30 1.22 5.96
N VAL A 68 0.02 1.27 7.25
CA VAL A 68 0.22 0.08 8.08
C VAL A 68 -0.73 0.19 9.27
N ALA A 69 -1.69 -0.72 9.33
CA ALA A 69 -2.76 -0.68 10.32
C ALA A 69 -2.82 -1.98 11.13
N PRO A 70 -3.19 -1.93 12.41
CA PRO A 70 -3.34 -3.14 13.18
C PRO A 70 -4.54 -3.96 12.70
N VAL A 71 -4.37 -5.27 12.59
CA VAL A 71 -5.46 -6.15 12.14
C VAL A 71 -6.63 -6.15 13.13
N ARG A 72 -6.35 -6.06 14.43
CA ARG A 72 -7.39 -6.06 15.46
C ARG A 72 -8.39 -4.89 15.32
N ARG A 73 -8.00 -3.83 14.68
CA ARG A 73 -8.89 -2.70 14.42
C ARG A 73 -10.06 -3.11 13.52
N PHE A 74 -9.84 -4.10 12.66
CA PHE A 74 -10.80 -4.49 11.64
C PHE A 74 -11.35 -5.90 11.85
N ALA A 75 -10.60 -6.74 12.57
CA ALA A 75 -10.98 -8.13 12.79
C ALA A 75 -10.45 -8.56 14.15
N ASP A 76 -11.36 -8.77 15.09
CA ASP A 76 -10.97 -9.19 16.44
C ASP A 76 -10.41 -10.62 16.43
N ASP A 77 -9.54 -10.92 17.37
CA ASP A 77 -9.05 -12.27 17.67
C ASP A 77 -8.19 -12.91 16.59
N LEU A 78 -7.62 -12.11 15.67
CA LEU A 78 -6.71 -12.64 14.67
C LEU A 78 -5.27 -12.40 15.07
N ASP A 79 -4.58 -13.47 15.43
CA ASP A 79 -3.14 -13.43 15.69
C ASP A 79 -2.41 -13.90 14.46
N ASP A 80 -1.42 -13.12 14.01
CA ASP A 80 -0.61 -13.41 12.84
C ASP A 80 -1.48 -13.74 11.60
N ALA A 81 -2.47 -12.90 11.36
CA ALA A 81 -3.43 -13.12 10.30
C ALA A 81 -2.81 -12.99 8.91
N THR A 82 -3.22 -13.87 8.01
CA THR A 82 -2.98 -13.69 6.58
C THR A 82 -4.10 -12.84 6.02
N ILE A 83 -3.90 -12.26 4.83
CA ILE A 83 -4.94 -11.43 4.25
C ILE A 83 -6.19 -12.25 3.89
N GLU A 84 -6.03 -13.53 3.57
CA GLU A 84 -7.16 -14.42 3.29
C GLU A 84 -8.06 -14.57 4.51
N LYS A 85 -7.49 -14.58 5.72
CA LYS A 85 -8.26 -14.66 6.96
C LYS A 85 -9.03 -13.38 7.25
N ILE A 86 -8.51 -12.24 6.80
CA ILE A 86 -9.21 -10.96 6.93
C ILE A 86 -10.44 -10.95 6.01
N GLY A 87 -10.28 -11.44 4.79
CA GLY A 87 -11.36 -11.55 3.85
C GLY A 87 -10.87 -11.84 2.44
N ASN A 88 -11.83 -12.10 1.53
CA ASN A 88 -11.51 -12.22 0.12
C ASN A 88 -11.24 -10.82 -0.46
N PRO A 89 -10.76 -10.71 -1.71
CA PRO A 89 -10.44 -9.41 -2.29
C PRO A 89 -11.61 -8.41 -2.26
N GLU A 90 -12.82 -8.85 -2.57
CA GLU A 90 -13.99 -7.98 -2.57
C GLU A 90 -14.26 -7.41 -1.18
N LYS A 91 -14.19 -8.24 -0.16
CA LYS A 91 -14.41 -7.81 1.22
C LYS A 91 -13.33 -6.83 1.67
N VAL A 92 -12.08 -7.12 1.33
CA VAL A 92 -10.95 -6.27 1.71
C VAL A 92 -11.07 -4.89 1.05
N ILE A 93 -11.33 -4.83 -0.25
CA ILE A 93 -11.41 -3.52 -0.92
C ILE A 93 -12.62 -2.72 -0.46
N THR A 94 -13.74 -3.38 -0.17
CA THR A 94 -14.92 -2.70 0.35
C THR A 94 -14.67 -2.13 1.73
N ALA A 95 -13.97 -2.88 2.59
CA ALA A 95 -13.69 -2.45 3.96
C ALA A 95 -12.59 -1.40 4.05
N PHE A 96 -11.52 -1.54 3.27
CA PHE A 96 -10.31 -0.73 3.44
C PHE A 96 -10.04 0.23 2.29
N GLY A 97 -10.67 0.06 1.13
CA GLY A 97 -10.55 1.01 0.04
C GLY A 97 -10.90 2.43 0.42
N PRO A 98 -11.95 2.65 1.23
CA PRO A 98 -12.28 4.01 1.69
C PRO A 98 -11.17 4.69 2.50
N GLU A 99 -10.32 3.93 3.18
CA GLU A 99 -9.14 4.48 3.86
C GLU A 99 -8.15 5.11 2.86
N VAL A 100 -8.14 4.59 1.64
CA VAL A 100 -7.21 5.04 0.61
C VAL A 100 -7.80 6.18 -0.21
N ILE A 101 -9.05 6.05 -0.67
CA ILE A 101 -9.63 7.02 -1.60
C ILE A 101 -10.54 8.05 -0.94
N GLY A 102 -10.86 7.88 0.34
CA GLY A 102 -11.67 8.84 1.08
C GLY A 102 -13.18 8.74 0.86
N GLU A 103 -13.63 7.74 0.11
CA GLU A 103 -15.05 7.50 -0.15
C GLU A 103 -15.26 6.01 -0.42
N ASN A 104 -16.51 5.55 -0.46
CA ASN A 104 -16.75 4.15 -0.73
C ASN A 104 -16.30 3.77 -2.16
N VAL A 105 -16.04 2.49 -2.37
CA VAL A 105 -15.46 1.99 -3.64
C VAL A 105 -16.51 1.43 -4.59
N GLU A 106 -17.78 1.50 -4.24
CA GLU A 106 -18.85 0.95 -5.06
C GLU A 106 -18.82 1.53 -6.47
N GLY A 107 -18.79 0.63 -7.46
CA GLY A 107 -18.75 1.05 -8.86
C GLY A 107 -17.41 1.56 -9.35
N LYS A 108 -16.38 1.53 -8.52
CA LYS A 108 -15.07 2.10 -8.85
C LYS A 108 -13.98 1.08 -9.09
N VAL A 109 -14.18 -0.17 -8.69
CA VAL A 109 -13.17 -1.21 -8.86
C VAL A 109 -13.18 -1.70 -10.30
N LEU A 110 -12.11 -1.44 -11.03
CA LEU A 110 -11.97 -1.85 -12.41
C LEU A 110 -11.43 -3.26 -12.55
N SER A 111 -10.49 -3.64 -11.67
CA SER A 111 -9.93 -4.98 -11.71
C SER A 111 -9.46 -5.41 -10.33
N THR A 112 -9.43 -6.72 -10.13
CA THR A 112 -8.99 -7.37 -8.91
C THR A 112 -8.14 -8.57 -9.28
N ALA A 113 -7.00 -8.72 -8.63
CA ALA A 113 -6.11 -9.85 -8.86
C ALA A 113 -5.52 -10.33 -7.55
N THR A 114 -5.13 -11.59 -7.52
CA THR A 114 -4.42 -12.19 -6.39
C THR A 114 -3.09 -12.70 -6.89
N ALA A 115 -2.03 -12.41 -6.14
CA ALA A 115 -0.69 -12.88 -6.46
C ALA A 115 -0.04 -13.45 -5.22
N GLU A 116 0.76 -14.50 -5.40
CA GLU A 116 1.56 -15.06 -4.31
C GLU A 116 3.02 -14.74 -4.56
N ARG A 117 3.70 -14.23 -3.52
CA ARG A 117 5.12 -13.86 -3.58
C ARG A 117 5.78 -14.35 -2.30
N SER A 118 6.76 -15.25 -2.44
CA SER A 118 7.52 -15.78 -1.30
C SER A 118 6.60 -16.34 -0.20
N GLY A 119 5.55 -17.06 -0.60
CA GLY A 119 4.61 -17.68 0.33
C GLY A 119 3.59 -16.74 0.94
N ARG A 120 3.54 -15.49 0.53
CA ARG A 120 2.60 -14.50 1.03
C ARG A 120 1.64 -14.07 -0.07
N THR A 121 0.36 -13.98 0.25
CA THR A 121 -0.68 -13.57 -0.70
C THR A 121 -0.84 -12.06 -0.70
N TYR A 122 -0.90 -11.49 -1.90
CA TYR A 122 -1.12 -10.06 -2.14
C TYR A 122 -2.38 -9.91 -2.98
N TYR A 123 -3.26 -8.99 -2.58
CA TYR A 123 -4.41 -8.59 -3.37
C TYR A 123 -4.07 -7.31 -4.11
N GLN A 124 -4.41 -7.26 -5.39
CA GLN A 124 -4.11 -6.12 -6.24
C GLN A 124 -5.39 -5.59 -6.86
N PHE A 125 -5.58 -4.27 -6.79
CA PHE A 125 -6.79 -3.61 -7.25
C PHE A 125 -6.44 -2.43 -8.12
N GLU A 126 -7.26 -2.19 -9.14
CA GLU A 126 -7.23 -0.94 -9.88
C GLU A 126 -8.60 -0.28 -9.75
N LEU A 127 -8.62 1.01 -9.39
CA LEU A 127 -9.84 1.77 -9.17
C LEU A 127 -9.85 3.03 -10.03
N GLU A 128 -11.07 3.51 -10.33
CA GLU A 128 -11.31 4.75 -11.04
C GLU A 128 -12.75 5.21 -10.81
N PRO A 129 -13.02 6.51 -10.52
CA PRO A 129 -12.14 7.52 -9.95
C PRO A 129 -11.95 7.37 -8.45
N PRO A 130 -10.84 7.82 -7.89
CA PRO A 130 -9.64 8.32 -8.58
C PRO A 130 -8.83 7.19 -9.21
N HIS A 131 -7.91 7.54 -10.12
CA HIS A 131 -7.00 6.55 -10.67
C HIS A 131 -6.03 6.08 -9.60
N VAL A 132 -6.16 4.85 -9.16
CA VAL A 132 -5.30 4.31 -8.10
C VAL A 132 -5.10 2.81 -8.27
N PHE A 133 -3.87 2.37 -8.00
CA PHE A 133 -3.56 0.96 -7.77
C PHE A 133 -3.39 0.75 -6.27
N ILE A 134 -3.98 -0.30 -5.74
CA ILE A 134 -3.80 -0.68 -4.34
C ILE A 134 -3.28 -2.12 -4.30
N THR A 135 -2.18 -2.32 -3.57
CA THR A 135 -1.69 -3.66 -3.24
C THR A 135 -1.85 -3.85 -1.74
N ALA A 136 -2.50 -4.92 -1.34
CA ALA A 136 -2.81 -5.18 0.06
C ALA A 136 -2.29 -6.55 0.48
N THR A 137 -1.71 -6.62 1.69
CA THR A 137 -1.31 -7.87 2.30
C THR A 137 -1.35 -7.73 3.82
N ALA A 138 -1.22 -8.85 4.52
CA ALA A 138 -1.16 -8.86 5.98
C ALA A 138 0.08 -9.61 6.44
N ALA A 139 0.69 -9.10 7.50
CA ALA A 139 1.87 -9.72 8.11
C ALA A 139 2.01 -9.20 9.55
N GLY A 140 2.39 -10.08 10.48
CA GLY A 140 2.68 -9.68 11.85
C GLY A 140 1.55 -8.91 12.51
N ASN A 141 0.31 -9.36 12.34
CA ASN A 141 -0.90 -8.72 12.89
C ASN A 141 -1.12 -7.29 12.38
N ARG A 142 -0.63 -7.00 11.18
CA ARG A 142 -0.83 -5.69 10.55
C ARG A 142 -1.30 -5.87 9.12
N LEU A 143 -2.13 -4.94 8.69
CA LEU A 143 -2.57 -4.83 7.30
C LEU A 143 -1.71 -3.76 6.62
N TYR A 144 -1.15 -4.10 5.47
CA TYR A 144 -0.36 -3.18 4.66
C TYR A 144 -1.14 -2.82 3.42
N LEU A 145 -1.32 -1.52 3.21
CA LEU A 145 -1.99 -1.00 2.01
C LEU A 145 -1.01 -0.09 1.28
N PHE A 146 -0.64 -0.50 0.09
CA PHE A 146 0.28 0.25 -0.77
C PHE A 146 -0.53 0.89 -1.89
N SER A 147 -0.59 2.22 -1.91
CA SER A 147 -1.40 2.97 -2.85
C SER A 147 -0.52 3.74 -3.82
N VAL A 148 -0.76 3.59 -5.12
CA VAL A 148 -0.06 4.33 -6.18
C VAL A 148 -1.11 5.06 -6.99
N THR A 149 -0.98 6.38 -7.11
CA THR A 149 -1.99 7.22 -7.77
C THR A 149 -1.33 8.31 -8.62
N ALA A 150 -2.10 8.90 -9.50
CA ALA A 150 -1.66 10.00 -10.35
C ALA A 150 -2.90 10.73 -10.89
N ASN A 151 -2.72 11.95 -11.40
CA ASN A 151 -3.81 12.62 -12.10
C ASN A 151 -4.05 11.96 -13.46
N GLY A 152 -5.11 12.36 -14.17
CA GLY A 152 -5.52 11.69 -15.40
C GLY A 152 -4.44 11.67 -16.49
N LEU A 153 -3.72 12.78 -16.67
CA LEU A 153 -2.67 12.86 -17.69
C LEU A 153 -1.45 12.01 -17.31
N GLN A 154 -1.04 12.10 -16.06
CA GLN A 154 0.07 11.28 -15.56
C GLN A 154 -0.28 9.79 -15.64
N TRP A 155 -1.50 9.43 -15.27
CA TRP A 155 -1.99 8.05 -15.33
C TRP A 155 -1.90 7.50 -16.76
N LYS A 156 -2.36 8.28 -17.71
CA LYS A 156 -2.33 7.87 -19.12
C LYS A 156 -0.89 7.69 -19.62
N ARG A 157 0.00 8.62 -19.27
CA ARG A 157 1.39 8.60 -19.74
C ARG A 157 2.24 7.53 -19.07
N HIS A 158 2.00 7.29 -17.80
CA HIS A 158 2.88 6.47 -16.96
C HIS A 158 2.21 5.21 -16.44
N TYR A 159 1.09 4.80 -17.04
CA TYR A 159 0.29 3.68 -16.56
C TYR A 159 1.13 2.41 -16.30
N LYS A 160 1.99 2.04 -17.23
CA LYS A 160 2.80 0.83 -17.09
C LYS A 160 3.76 0.92 -15.93
N ASP A 161 4.41 2.07 -15.77
CA ASP A 161 5.34 2.28 -14.67
C ASP A 161 4.61 2.31 -13.33
N LEU A 162 3.47 2.99 -13.26
CA LEU A 162 2.66 3.06 -12.04
C LEU A 162 2.19 1.67 -11.63
N LYS A 163 1.76 0.87 -12.59
CA LYS A 163 1.34 -0.50 -12.32
C LYS A 163 2.52 -1.34 -11.82
N GLN A 164 3.69 -1.18 -12.41
CA GLN A 164 4.89 -1.90 -12.01
C GLN A 164 5.31 -1.52 -10.60
N ILE A 165 5.21 -0.26 -10.24
CA ILE A 165 5.45 0.18 -8.85
C ILE A 165 4.52 -0.56 -7.90
N ALA A 166 3.21 -0.56 -8.21
CA ALA A 166 2.21 -1.20 -7.34
C ALA A 166 2.47 -2.70 -7.19
N GLU A 167 2.88 -3.36 -8.26
CA GLU A 167 3.13 -4.81 -8.24
C GLU A 167 4.45 -5.17 -7.57
N SER A 168 5.33 -4.21 -7.33
CA SER A 168 6.64 -4.46 -6.73
C SER A 168 6.62 -4.54 -5.21
N PHE A 169 5.51 -4.21 -4.56
CA PHE A 169 5.42 -4.15 -3.10
C PHE A 169 5.58 -5.53 -2.49
N ARG A 170 6.47 -5.62 -1.49
CA ARG A 170 6.76 -6.87 -0.77
C ARG A 170 6.92 -6.59 0.71
N VAL A 171 6.33 -7.43 1.54
CA VAL A 171 6.61 -7.45 2.98
C VAL A 171 7.61 -8.57 3.22
N VAL A 172 8.69 -8.24 3.87
CA VAL A 172 9.83 -9.15 4.03
C VAL A 172 9.55 -10.24 5.05
#